data_adf70aa2f71d8e226195d3078290f3fb
#
_entry.id   adf70aa2f71d8e226195d3078290f3fb
#
_cell.length_a   1.000
_cell.length_b   1.000
_cell.length_c   1.000
_cell.angle_alpha   90.00
_cell.angle_beta   90.00
_cell.angle_gamma   90.00
#
_symmetry.space_group_name_H-M   'P 1'
#
loop_
_entity.id
_entity.type
_entity.pdbx_description
1 polymer ?
#
loop_
_entity_poly.entity_id
_entity_poly.type
_entity_poly.pdbx_seq_one_letter_code
_entity_poly.pdbx_strand_id
1 'polypeptide(L)'
;MKLLEGKVAVVTGAARGIGKAIALEFAKEGADVAFTDLAIDENGKATEAEIAALGVKAKGYASNAANFEETHEVIDRIVKDFGRIDILVNNAGITKDGLMM
;
A
#
# COMPACT_ATOMS: atom_id res chain seq x y z
N MET A 1 -14.77 -4.41 -16.08
CA MET A 1 -15.38 -4.59 -14.77
C MET A 1 -14.32 -4.45 -13.66
N LYS A 2 -14.64 -3.72 -12.62
CA LYS A 2 -13.73 -3.53 -11.50
C LYS A 2 -14.12 -4.47 -10.38
N LEU A 3 -13.23 -5.39 -10.06
CA LEU A 3 -13.51 -6.45 -9.10
C LEU A 3 -13.41 -6.00 -7.64
N LEU A 4 -12.65 -4.93 -7.39
CA LEU A 4 -12.37 -4.49 -6.03
C LEU A 4 -12.95 -3.12 -5.70
N GLU A 5 -13.91 -2.68 -6.48
CA GLU A 5 -14.55 -1.40 -6.23
C GLU A 5 -15.16 -1.36 -4.82
N GLY A 6 -14.87 -0.30 -4.09
CA GLY A 6 -15.34 -0.17 -2.71
C GLY A 6 -14.47 -0.87 -1.67
N LYS A 7 -13.42 -1.56 -2.10
CA LYS A 7 -12.49 -2.23 -1.18
C LYS A 7 -11.28 -1.34 -0.90
N VAL A 8 -10.61 -1.60 0.20
CA VAL A 8 -9.40 -0.90 0.57
C VAL A 8 -8.26 -1.91 0.68
N ALA A 9 -7.20 -1.68 -0.08
CA ALA A 9 -6.02 -2.53 -0.08
C ALA A 9 -4.86 -1.78 0.56
N VAL A 10 -4.09 -2.47 1.37
CA VAL A 10 -2.86 -1.95 1.97
C VAL A 10 -1.69 -2.78 1.46
N VAL A 11 -0.68 -2.10 0.93
CA VAL A 11 0.51 -2.77 0.42
C VAL A 11 1.73 -2.17 1.10
N THR A 12 2.52 -2.99 1.77
CA THR A 12 3.75 -2.53 2.41
C THR A 12 4.90 -2.57 1.41
N GLY A 13 5.83 -1.62 1.52
CA GLY A 13 6.97 -1.55 0.63
C GLY A 13 6.60 -1.24 -0.81
N ALA A 14 5.67 -0.33 -1.03
CA ALA A 14 5.06 -0.11 -2.35
C ALA A 14 5.50 1.17 -3.06
N ALA A 15 6.51 1.88 -2.55
CA ALA A 15 6.97 3.08 -3.24
C ALA A 15 7.59 2.77 -4.60
N ARG A 16 8.08 1.56 -4.78
CA ARG A 16 8.70 1.14 -6.03
C ARG A 16 8.72 -0.39 -6.13
N GLY A 17 9.14 -0.90 -7.29
CA GLY A 17 9.34 -2.33 -7.52
C GLY A 17 8.05 -3.13 -7.53
N ILE A 18 8.13 -4.34 -7.01
CA ILE A 18 7.00 -5.27 -7.03
C ILE A 18 5.82 -4.74 -6.23
N GLY A 19 6.09 -4.12 -5.08
CA GLY A 19 5.02 -3.55 -4.26
C GLY A 19 4.24 -2.48 -5.00
N LYS A 20 4.93 -1.61 -5.74
CA LYS A 20 4.29 -0.60 -6.55
C LYS A 20 3.40 -1.24 -7.62
N ALA A 21 3.91 -2.27 -8.29
CA ALA A 21 3.15 -2.97 -9.32
C ALA A 21 1.88 -3.58 -8.75
N ILE A 22 1.98 -4.18 -7.56
CA ILE A 22 0.82 -4.77 -6.88
C ILE A 22 -0.21 -3.68 -6.55
N ALA A 23 0.26 -2.56 -6.01
CA ALA A 23 -0.63 -1.45 -5.66
C ALA A 23 -1.37 -0.91 -6.87
N LEU A 24 -0.67 -0.77 -8.00
CA LEU A 24 -1.29 -0.30 -9.24
C LEU A 24 -2.33 -1.29 -9.76
N GLU A 25 -2.06 -2.59 -9.64
CA GLU A 25 -3.04 -3.60 -10.07
C GLU A 25 -4.32 -3.53 -9.24
N PHE A 26 -4.19 -3.40 -7.92
CA PHE A 26 -5.38 -3.23 -7.08
C PHE A 26 -6.17 -1.98 -7.47
N ALA A 27 -5.47 -0.89 -7.74
CA ALA A 27 -6.13 0.35 -8.12
C ALA A 27 -6.85 0.22 -9.46
N LYS A 28 -6.29 -0.52 -10.40
CA LYS A 28 -6.95 -0.78 -11.68
C LYS A 28 -8.25 -1.55 -11.50
N GLU A 29 -8.32 -2.38 -10.46
CA GLU A 29 -9.54 -3.12 -10.14
C GLU A 29 -10.51 -2.33 -9.27
N GLY A 30 -10.22 -1.07 -9.03
CA GLY A 30 -11.14 -0.17 -8.32
C GLY A 30 -10.91 -0.03 -6.84
N ALA A 31 -9.91 -0.68 -6.27
CA ALA A 31 -9.62 -0.56 -4.85
C ALA A 31 -8.99 0.79 -4.52
N ASP A 32 -9.36 1.34 -3.38
CA ASP A 32 -8.59 2.42 -2.80
C ASP A 32 -7.33 1.81 -2.20
N VAL A 33 -6.21 2.47 -2.32
CA VAL A 33 -4.92 1.90 -1.93
C VAL A 33 -4.19 2.78 -0.94
N ALA A 34 -3.83 2.19 0.19
CA ALA A 34 -2.89 2.77 1.12
C ALA A 34 -1.60 1.95 0.99
N PHE A 35 -0.47 2.60 1.02
CA PHE A 35 0.79 1.87 0.98
C PHE A 35 1.78 2.45 1.96
N THR A 36 2.77 1.64 2.32
CA THR A 36 3.81 2.09 3.24
C THR A 36 5.18 1.88 2.61
N ASP A 37 6.14 2.67 3.05
CA ASP A 37 7.55 2.46 2.75
C ASP A 37 8.36 3.13 3.85
N LEU A 38 9.67 2.91 3.87
CA LEU A 38 10.53 3.50 4.89
C LEU A 38 10.43 5.02 4.88
N ALA A 39 10.30 5.61 3.71
CA ALA A 39 10.12 7.04 3.57
C ALA A 39 9.22 7.30 2.36
N ILE A 40 8.42 8.34 2.44
CA ILE A 40 7.64 8.78 1.29
C ILE A 40 8.40 9.92 0.65
N ASP A 41 9.38 9.55 -0.15
CA ASP A 41 10.21 10.47 -0.91
C ASP A 41 9.58 10.71 -2.30
N GLU A 42 10.39 11.14 -3.26
CA GLU A 42 9.89 11.40 -4.61
C GLU A 42 9.26 10.16 -5.25
N ASN A 43 9.83 8.99 -5.01
CA ASN A 43 9.27 7.75 -5.55
C ASN A 43 7.92 7.44 -4.92
N GLY A 44 7.81 7.64 -3.62
CA GLY A 44 6.54 7.42 -2.93
C GLY A 44 5.46 8.38 -3.39
N LYS A 45 5.82 9.65 -3.56
CA LYS A 45 4.87 10.65 -4.05
C LYS A 45 4.44 10.36 -5.48
N ALA A 46 5.36 9.92 -6.31
CA ALA A 46 5.04 9.54 -7.69
C ALA A 46 4.09 8.34 -7.72
N THR A 47 4.34 7.35 -6.87
CA THR A 47 3.47 6.18 -6.76
C THR A 47 2.07 6.58 -6.32
N GLU A 48 1.97 7.45 -5.33
CA GLU A 48 0.69 7.95 -4.85
C GLU A 48 -0.08 8.65 -5.98
N ALA A 49 0.62 9.50 -6.74
CA ALA A 49 -0.01 10.20 -7.86
C ALA A 49 -0.45 9.25 -8.97
N GLU A 50 0.35 8.23 -9.27
CA GLU A 50 0.00 7.24 -10.30
C GLU A 50 -1.23 6.44 -9.90
N ILE A 51 -1.33 6.05 -8.64
CA ILE A 51 -2.49 5.32 -8.15
C ILE A 51 -3.73 6.22 -8.19
N ALA A 52 -3.59 7.45 -7.72
CA ALA A 52 -4.71 8.40 -7.71
C ALA A 52 -5.20 8.71 -9.12
N ALA A 53 -4.31 8.70 -10.10
CA ALA A 53 -4.67 8.94 -11.49
C ALA A 53 -5.61 7.86 -12.05
N LEU A 54 -5.69 6.72 -11.40
CA LEU A 54 -6.61 5.65 -11.79
C LEU A 54 -8.03 5.86 -11.24
N GLY A 55 -8.26 6.96 -10.53
CA GLY A 55 -9.59 7.32 -10.06
C GLY A 55 -9.94 6.81 -8.67
N VAL A 56 -8.97 6.29 -7.93
CA VAL A 56 -9.20 5.79 -6.58
C VAL A 56 -8.46 6.64 -5.56
N LYS A 57 -8.79 6.47 -4.29
CA LYS A 57 -8.09 7.14 -3.21
C LYS A 57 -6.72 6.48 -3.02
N ALA A 58 -5.70 7.29 -2.89
CA ALA A 58 -4.34 6.79 -2.70
C ALA A 58 -3.62 7.61 -1.64
N LYS A 59 -2.91 6.93 -0.75
CA LYS A 59 -2.11 7.61 0.25
C LYS A 59 -0.91 6.75 0.66
N GLY A 60 0.26 7.39 0.68
CA GLY A 60 1.47 6.74 1.14
C GLY A 60 1.78 7.12 2.58
N TYR A 61 2.34 6.18 3.33
CA TYR A 61 2.69 6.37 4.74
C TYR A 61 4.13 5.96 4.95
N ALA A 62 4.89 6.78 5.66
CA ALA A 62 6.25 6.42 6.03
C ALA A 62 6.17 5.48 7.25
N SER A 63 6.73 4.30 7.14
CA SER A 63 6.72 3.33 8.21
C SER A 63 7.80 2.29 7.99
N ASN A 64 8.50 1.95 9.05
CA ASN A 64 9.47 0.87 9.01
C ASN A 64 8.74 -0.45 9.28
N ALA A 65 8.54 -1.25 8.24
CA ALA A 65 7.80 -2.51 8.36
C ALA A 65 8.48 -3.51 9.29
N ALA A 66 9.75 -3.33 9.59
CA ALA A 66 10.46 -4.18 10.55
C ALA A 66 10.18 -3.77 11.99
N ASN A 67 9.61 -2.59 12.20
CA ASN A 67 9.26 -2.12 13.53
C ASN A 67 7.78 -2.43 13.79
N PHE A 68 7.54 -3.33 14.71
CA PHE A 68 6.20 -3.81 14.99
C PHE A 68 5.26 -2.71 15.46
N GLU A 69 5.75 -1.83 16.34
CA GLU A 69 4.93 -0.75 16.87
C GLU A 69 4.57 0.28 15.79
N GLU A 70 5.51 0.65 14.93
CA GLU A 70 5.24 1.57 13.84
C GLU A 70 4.23 0.98 12.87
N THR A 71 4.37 -0.31 12.58
CA THR A 71 3.42 -0.99 11.69
C THR A 71 2.02 -0.94 12.26
N HIS A 72 1.89 -1.21 13.55
CA HIS A 72 0.60 -1.18 14.22
C HIS A 72 -0.01 0.23 14.17
N GLU A 73 0.79 1.25 14.45
CA GLU A 73 0.32 2.64 14.42
C GLU A 73 -0.12 3.06 13.03
N VAL A 74 0.61 2.67 11.99
CA VAL A 74 0.26 3.06 10.64
C VAL A 74 -1.01 2.34 10.18
N ILE A 75 -1.21 1.09 10.57
CA ILE A 75 -2.44 0.38 10.27
C ILE A 75 -3.64 1.10 10.89
N ASP A 76 -3.51 1.51 12.15
CA ASP A 76 -4.58 2.28 12.82
C ASP A 76 -4.88 3.57 12.08
N ARG A 77 -3.85 4.24 11.61
CA ARG A 77 -4.00 5.49 10.87
C ARG A 77 -4.71 5.26 9.54
N ILE A 78 -4.37 4.16 8.85
CA ILE A 78 -5.01 3.80 7.60
C ILE A 78 -6.49 3.52 7.81
N VAL A 79 -6.84 2.81 8.88
CA VAL A 79 -8.23 2.55 9.20
C VAL A 79 -9.00 3.85 9.44
N LYS A 80 -8.38 4.82 10.11
CA LYS A 80 -9.02 6.12 10.31
C LYS A 80 -9.21 6.88 9.01
N ASP A 81 -8.21 6.83 8.12
CA ASP A 81 -8.25 7.60 6.89
C ASP A 81 -9.12 6.97 5.82
N PHE A 82 -9.17 5.65 5.77
CA PHE A 82 -9.90 4.92 4.72
C PHE A 82 -11.19 4.27 5.21
N GLY A 83 -11.34 4.11 6.51
CA GLY A 83 -12.54 3.56 7.10
C GLY A 83 -12.55 2.04 7.24
N ARG A 84 -11.69 1.34 6.51
CA ARG A 84 -11.65 -0.12 6.54
C ARG A 84 -10.37 -0.62 5.89
N ILE A 85 -10.07 -1.89 6.08
CA ILE A 85 -9.01 -2.59 5.36
C ILE A 85 -9.59 -3.94 4.95
N ASP A 86 -9.59 -4.22 3.67
CA ASP A 86 -10.09 -5.49 3.14
C ASP A 86 -8.96 -6.43 2.72
N ILE A 87 -7.85 -5.87 2.25
CA ILE A 87 -6.73 -6.64 1.73
C ILE A 87 -5.44 -6.06 2.30
N LEU A 88 -4.58 -6.94 2.79
CA LEU A 88 -3.27 -6.54 3.28
C LEU A 88 -2.22 -7.39 2.58
N VAL A 89 -1.31 -6.72 1.85
CA VAL A 89 -0.20 -7.38 1.20
C VAL A 89 1.08 -6.97 1.90
N ASN A 90 1.73 -7.91 2.55
CA ASN A 90 2.97 -7.65 3.27
C ASN A 90 4.17 -7.88 2.36
N ASN A 91 4.35 -6.97 1.40
CA ASN A 91 5.44 -7.05 0.45
C ASN A 91 6.79 -6.73 1.10
N ALA A 92 6.81 -5.83 2.08
CA ALA A 92 8.05 -5.46 2.75
C ALA A 92 8.67 -6.62 3.53
N GLY A 93 7.88 -7.66 3.84
CA GLY A 93 8.38 -8.84 4.51
C GLY A 93 9.01 -9.87 3.59
N ILE A 94 8.97 -9.62 2.28
CA ILE A 94 9.58 -10.53 1.30
C ILE A 94 11.05 -10.15 1.15
N THR A 95 11.93 -11.11 1.35
CA THR A 95 13.36 -10.87 1.25
C THR A 95 13.91 -11.53 0.01
N LYS A 96 15.15 -11.17 -0.32
CA LYS A 96 15.83 -11.81 -1.43
C LYS A 96 16.14 -13.29 -1.18
N ASP A 97 16.07 -13.73 0.05
CA ASP A 97 16.28 -15.12 0.41
C ASP A 97 15.08 -15.99 0.09
N GLY A 98 14.06 -15.37 -0.41
CA GLY A 98 12.90 -16.06 -0.82
C GLY A 98 11.66 -15.59 -0.10
N LEU A 99 10.57 -16.13 -0.54
CA LEU A 99 9.28 -15.81 -0.02
C LEU A 99 8.98 -16.71 1.17
N MET A 100 8.71 -16.09 2.28
CA MET A 100 8.28 -16.83 3.46
C MET A 100 6.78 -17.05 3.39
N MET A 101 6.41 -18.26 3.53
CA MET A 101 5.02 -18.63 3.38
C MET A 101 4.28 -18.62 4.71
#